data_b2426e7cd63dfa8d1ce89aedc5376dbc
#
_entry.id   b2426e7cd63dfa8d1ce89aedc5376dbc
#
_cell.length_a   1.000
_cell.length_b   1.000
_cell.length_c   1.000
_cell.angle_alpha   90.00
_cell.angle_beta   90.00
_cell.angle_gamma   90.00
#
_symmetry.space_group_name_H-M   'P 1'
#
loop_
_entity.id
_entity.type
_entity.pdbx_description
1 polymer ?
#
loop_
_entity_poly.entity_id
_entity_poly.type
_entity_poly.pdbx_seq_one_letter_code
_entity_poly.pdbx_strand_id
1 'polypeptide(L)'
;GCVAVCAAGGEKEVGILASAIRLARKKDGRDIEVKEVTLERQCDPEYIEQGEGFVHDYQAVLSIACGVGVQYMAERYKDVPSLPGLNTDFMGGSQEQGIWVEKCQGCGNCVLHLTGGICPITRCSKSILNGPCGGSSGGKCEIDPEVACGWQLIIDRLEALGLLEKMYEVVAPYKDWTTSRDGGPRKIVREDMRE
;
A
#
# COMPACT_ATOMS: atom_id res chain seq x y z
N GLY A 1 -7.36 -6.92 -5.07
CA GLY A 1 -6.60 -7.90 -4.29
C GLY A 1 -6.28 -9.16 -5.08
N CYS A 2 -5.52 -10.07 -4.51
CA CYS A 2 -5.25 -11.35 -5.16
C CYS A 2 -6.48 -12.26 -5.05
N VAL A 3 -7.23 -12.40 -6.12
CA VAL A 3 -8.45 -13.25 -6.16
C VAL A 3 -8.10 -14.71 -5.86
N ALA A 4 -6.94 -15.18 -6.32
CA ALA A 4 -6.50 -16.56 -6.09
C ALA A 4 -6.19 -16.88 -4.62
N VAL A 5 -5.87 -15.88 -3.79
CA VAL A 5 -5.48 -16.09 -2.38
C VAL A 5 -6.55 -15.60 -1.41
N CYS A 6 -7.12 -14.41 -1.63
CA CYS A 6 -8.01 -13.75 -0.67
C CYS A 6 -9.41 -13.49 -1.19
N ALA A 7 -9.68 -13.70 -2.48
CA ALA A 7 -10.95 -13.38 -3.16
C ALA A 7 -11.48 -11.96 -2.81
N ALA A 8 -10.58 -11.02 -2.61
CA ALA A 8 -10.90 -9.64 -2.21
C ALA A 8 -10.29 -8.64 -3.19
N GLY A 9 -11.00 -7.55 -3.48
CA GLY A 9 -10.51 -6.49 -4.34
C GLY A 9 -10.52 -6.83 -5.84
N GLY A 10 -11.46 -7.65 -6.29
CA GLY A 10 -11.72 -7.90 -7.70
C GLY A 10 -12.59 -6.82 -8.34
N GLU A 11 -12.99 -7.03 -9.59
CA GLU A 11 -13.80 -6.09 -10.38
C GLU A 11 -15.12 -5.71 -9.67
N LYS A 12 -15.80 -6.68 -9.06
CA LYS A 12 -17.03 -6.46 -8.30
C LYS A 12 -16.81 -5.50 -7.14
N GLU A 13 -15.78 -5.72 -6.34
CA GLU A 13 -15.46 -4.90 -5.17
C GLU A 13 -15.01 -3.49 -5.57
N VAL A 14 -14.27 -3.35 -6.68
CA VAL A 14 -13.91 -2.06 -7.27
C VAL A 14 -15.16 -1.26 -7.64
N GLY A 15 -16.11 -1.87 -8.36
CA GLY A 15 -17.36 -1.22 -8.77
C GLY A 15 -18.22 -0.78 -7.58
N ILE A 16 -18.32 -1.61 -6.55
CA ILE A 16 -19.06 -1.27 -5.31
C ILE A 16 -18.41 -0.07 -4.61
N LEU A 17 -17.08 -0.10 -4.42
CA LEU A 17 -16.36 0.98 -3.76
C LEU A 17 -16.43 2.29 -4.55
N ALA A 18 -16.23 2.25 -5.86
CA ALA A 18 -16.32 3.41 -6.73
C ALA A 18 -17.70 4.07 -6.68
N SER A 19 -18.76 3.26 -6.69
CA SER A 19 -20.13 3.73 -6.56
C SER A 19 -20.38 4.39 -5.21
N ALA A 20 -19.87 3.80 -4.12
CA ALA A 20 -19.97 4.36 -2.78
C ALA A 20 -19.24 5.71 -2.66
N ILE A 21 -18.04 5.83 -3.24
CA ILE A 21 -17.26 7.08 -3.25
C ILE A 21 -18.01 8.19 -4.02
N ARG A 22 -18.51 7.90 -5.22
CA ARG A 22 -19.28 8.86 -6.02
C ARG A 22 -20.52 9.34 -5.26
N LEU A 23 -21.24 8.41 -4.62
CA LEU A 23 -22.46 8.74 -3.84
C LEU A 23 -22.12 9.61 -2.62
N ALA A 24 -21.07 9.26 -1.86
CA ALA A 24 -20.63 10.03 -0.70
C ALA A 24 -20.24 11.46 -1.11
N ARG A 25 -19.45 11.60 -2.17
CA ARG A 25 -19.02 12.93 -2.64
C ARG A 25 -20.18 13.77 -3.18
N LYS A 26 -21.13 13.15 -3.89
CA LYS A 26 -22.35 13.83 -4.33
C LYS A 26 -23.18 14.33 -3.15
N LYS A 27 -23.27 13.54 -2.06
CA LYS A 27 -23.93 13.97 -0.83
C LYS A 27 -23.26 15.20 -0.19
N ASP A 28 -21.94 15.31 -0.31
CA ASP A 28 -21.14 16.45 0.16
C ASP A 28 -21.20 17.66 -0.80
N GLY A 29 -22.01 17.60 -1.87
CA GLY A 29 -22.08 18.65 -2.88
C GLY A 29 -20.83 18.78 -3.75
N ARG A 30 -20.05 17.73 -3.87
CA ARG A 30 -18.81 17.68 -4.67
C ARG A 30 -18.89 16.54 -5.68
N ASP A 31 -18.58 16.84 -6.91
CA ASP A 31 -18.39 15.79 -7.92
C ASP A 31 -16.96 15.28 -7.91
N ILE A 32 -16.79 13.98 -8.15
CA ILE A 32 -15.51 13.33 -8.29
C ILE A 32 -15.53 12.40 -9.49
N GLU A 33 -14.50 12.50 -10.31
CA GLU A 33 -14.24 11.51 -11.34
C GLU A 33 -13.53 10.31 -10.71
N VAL A 34 -14.05 9.11 -10.95
CA VAL A 34 -13.46 7.85 -10.51
C VAL A 34 -13.35 6.92 -11.69
N LYS A 35 -12.13 6.59 -12.09
CA LYS A 35 -11.84 5.54 -13.06
C LYS A 35 -11.68 4.22 -12.33
N GLU A 36 -12.37 3.20 -12.80
CA GLU A 36 -12.31 1.84 -12.28
C GLU A 36 -11.38 1.01 -13.17
N VAL A 37 -10.41 0.34 -12.54
CA VAL A 37 -9.45 -0.52 -13.25
C VAL A 37 -9.19 -1.77 -12.42
N THR A 38 -9.16 -2.91 -13.07
CA THR A 38 -8.80 -4.19 -12.45
C THR A 38 -7.62 -4.79 -13.21
N LEU A 39 -6.53 -5.00 -12.49
CA LEU A 39 -5.33 -5.66 -13.00
C LEU A 39 -5.32 -7.12 -12.55
N GLU A 40 -4.82 -8.01 -13.38
CA GLU A 40 -4.71 -9.44 -13.03
C GLU A 40 -3.81 -9.64 -11.79
N ARG A 41 -2.68 -8.93 -11.74
CA ARG A 41 -1.74 -8.92 -10.59
C ARG A 41 -1.15 -7.54 -10.40
N GLN A 42 -1.55 -6.86 -9.36
CA GLN A 42 -0.95 -5.55 -9.03
C GLN A 42 0.44 -5.66 -8.35
N CYS A 43 0.89 -6.86 -8.02
CA CYS A 43 2.22 -7.14 -7.48
C CYS A 43 3.22 -7.63 -8.53
N ASP A 44 2.91 -7.45 -9.80
CA ASP A 44 3.72 -7.87 -10.92
C ASP A 44 3.94 -6.68 -11.86
N PRO A 45 5.21 -6.33 -12.18
CA PRO A 45 5.54 -5.19 -13.01
C PRO A 45 4.85 -5.17 -14.38
N GLU A 46 4.72 -6.34 -15.03
CA GLU A 46 4.07 -6.47 -16.34
C GLU A 46 2.63 -5.95 -16.34
N TYR A 47 1.87 -6.25 -15.28
CA TYR A 47 0.48 -5.80 -15.18
C TYR A 47 0.35 -4.36 -14.70
N ILE A 48 1.26 -3.89 -13.86
CA ILE A 48 1.25 -2.49 -13.39
C ILE A 48 1.50 -1.52 -14.52
N GLU A 49 2.33 -1.86 -15.51
CA GLU A 49 2.63 -1.01 -16.66
C GLU A 49 1.40 -0.66 -17.50
N GLN A 50 0.33 -1.43 -17.43
CA GLN A 50 -0.95 -1.09 -18.04
C GLN A 50 -1.55 0.22 -17.52
N GLY A 51 -1.11 0.70 -16.36
CA GLY A 51 -1.50 1.99 -15.78
C GLY A 51 -0.87 3.21 -16.44
N GLU A 52 0.24 3.06 -17.18
CA GLU A 52 1.05 4.16 -17.71
C GLU A 52 0.24 5.19 -18.52
N GLY A 53 -0.76 4.75 -19.26
CA GLY A 53 -1.57 5.61 -20.12
C GLY A 53 -2.62 6.47 -19.39
N PHE A 54 -2.81 6.31 -18.06
CA PHE A 54 -3.88 7.03 -17.38
C PHE A 54 -3.62 7.39 -15.91
N VAL A 55 -2.66 6.76 -15.24
CA VAL A 55 -2.44 6.98 -13.78
C VAL A 55 -2.12 8.45 -13.48
N HIS A 56 -1.36 9.10 -14.33
CA HIS A 56 -0.96 10.50 -14.18
C HIS A 56 -2.10 11.52 -14.40
N ASP A 57 -3.24 11.09 -14.93
CA ASP A 57 -4.42 11.95 -15.10
C ASP A 57 -5.20 12.14 -13.79
N TYR A 58 -4.87 11.38 -12.73
CA TYR A 58 -5.58 11.36 -11.46
C TYR A 58 -4.71 11.83 -10.30
N GLN A 59 -5.34 12.43 -9.28
CA GLN A 59 -4.65 12.94 -8.09
C GLN A 59 -4.16 11.83 -7.16
N ALA A 60 -4.74 10.64 -7.21
CA ALA A 60 -4.34 9.50 -6.41
C ALA A 60 -4.89 8.18 -6.97
N VAL A 61 -4.24 7.09 -6.64
CA VAL A 61 -4.76 5.73 -6.84
C VAL A 61 -5.23 5.18 -5.50
N LEU A 62 -6.50 4.78 -5.40
CA LEU A 62 -7.02 3.99 -4.29
C LEU A 62 -6.97 2.51 -4.68
N SER A 63 -6.05 1.77 -4.10
CA SER A 63 -5.85 0.37 -4.43
C SER A 63 -6.47 -0.56 -3.38
N ILE A 64 -7.33 -1.46 -3.83
CA ILE A 64 -7.86 -2.56 -3.01
C ILE A 64 -7.09 -3.88 -3.24
N ALA A 65 -5.88 -3.79 -3.76
CA ALA A 65 -4.90 -4.86 -3.71
C ALA A 65 -4.32 -5.01 -2.29
N CYS A 66 -3.57 -6.09 -2.06
CA CYS A 66 -2.79 -6.21 -0.83
C CYS A 66 -1.68 -5.15 -0.76
N GLY A 67 -1.10 -4.92 0.42
CA GLY A 67 -0.05 -3.91 0.62
C GLY A 67 1.18 -4.11 -0.26
N VAL A 68 1.42 -5.31 -0.76
CA VAL A 68 2.44 -5.55 -1.78
C VAL A 68 2.09 -4.80 -3.06
N GLY A 69 0.88 -4.98 -3.59
CA GLY A 69 0.42 -4.30 -4.80
C GLY A 69 0.38 -2.77 -4.65
N VAL A 70 -0.03 -2.26 -3.47
CA VAL A 70 0.01 -0.81 -3.19
C VAL A 70 1.44 -0.27 -3.27
N GLN A 71 2.42 -0.99 -2.71
CA GLN A 71 3.82 -0.57 -2.73
C GLN A 71 4.44 -0.65 -4.14
N TYR A 72 4.10 -1.67 -4.92
CA TYR A 72 4.52 -1.73 -6.34
C TYR A 72 3.98 -0.54 -7.15
N MET A 73 2.71 -0.16 -6.95
CA MET A 73 2.15 1.04 -7.56
C MET A 73 2.93 2.31 -7.15
N ALA A 74 3.23 2.45 -5.85
CA ALA A 74 3.99 3.59 -5.34
C ALA A 74 5.44 3.63 -5.86
N GLU A 75 6.06 2.48 -6.07
CA GLU A 75 7.41 2.37 -6.64
C GLU A 75 7.44 2.69 -8.14
N ARG A 76 6.41 2.30 -8.89
CA ARG A 76 6.31 2.52 -10.34
C ARG A 76 5.89 3.95 -10.67
N TYR A 77 4.86 4.47 -10.01
CA TYR A 77 4.29 5.81 -10.24
C TYR A 77 4.64 6.74 -9.07
N LYS A 78 5.88 7.22 -9.06
CA LYS A 78 6.49 7.94 -7.92
C LYS A 78 5.84 9.29 -7.63
N ASP A 79 5.26 9.91 -8.62
CA ASP A 79 4.62 11.23 -8.59
C ASP A 79 3.11 11.17 -8.28
N VAL A 80 2.52 9.95 -8.21
CA VAL A 80 1.10 9.77 -7.90
C VAL A 80 0.94 9.04 -6.55
N PRO A 81 0.20 9.60 -5.58
CA PRO A 81 -0.09 8.95 -4.32
C PRO A 81 -0.83 7.62 -4.51
N SER A 82 -0.32 6.55 -3.91
CA SER A 82 -0.96 5.23 -3.89
C SER A 82 -1.46 4.93 -2.49
N LEU A 83 -2.78 4.84 -2.34
CA LEU A 83 -3.47 4.70 -1.07
C LEU A 83 -4.03 3.28 -0.89
N PRO A 84 -3.89 2.66 0.29
CA PRO A 84 -4.50 1.36 0.55
C PRO A 84 -6.01 1.51 0.81
N GLY A 85 -6.82 0.77 0.11
CA GLY A 85 -8.26 0.69 0.31
C GLY A 85 -8.70 -0.48 1.20
N LEU A 86 -7.76 -1.32 1.64
CA LEU A 86 -8.01 -2.43 2.56
C LEU A 86 -6.77 -2.76 3.40
N ASN A 87 -6.95 -3.49 4.48
CA ASN A 87 -5.87 -4.05 5.28
C ASN A 87 -5.44 -5.40 4.73
N THR A 88 -4.14 -5.67 4.81
CA THR A 88 -3.53 -6.88 4.24
C THR A 88 -3.09 -7.83 5.33
N ASP A 89 -3.46 -9.09 5.17
CA ASP A 89 -3.02 -10.19 6.05
C ASP A 89 -2.00 -11.13 5.37
N PHE A 90 -1.54 -10.81 4.15
CA PHE A 90 -0.60 -11.63 3.37
C PHE A 90 0.40 -10.80 2.59
N MET A 91 1.59 -11.38 2.27
CA MET A 91 2.78 -10.64 1.92
C MET A 91 3.68 -11.32 0.87
N GLY A 92 4.26 -10.54 0.00
CA GLY A 92 5.31 -10.97 -0.92
C GLY A 92 4.90 -10.92 -2.40
N GLY A 93 5.88 -10.68 -3.26
CA GLY A 93 5.72 -10.66 -4.69
C GLY A 93 7.05 -10.75 -5.44
N SER A 94 6.99 -11.02 -6.73
CA SER A 94 8.16 -11.00 -7.60
C SER A 94 8.65 -9.57 -7.81
N GLN A 95 9.92 -9.34 -7.64
CA GLN A 95 10.59 -8.09 -7.99
C GLN A 95 11.07 -8.14 -9.42
N GLU A 96 11.62 -9.27 -9.82
CA GLU A 96 12.06 -9.61 -11.16
C GLU A 96 12.04 -11.12 -11.32
N GLN A 97 12.27 -11.63 -12.52
CA GLN A 97 12.27 -13.07 -12.77
C GLN A 97 13.26 -13.79 -11.85
N GLY A 98 12.74 -14.70 -11.01
CA GLY A 98 13.54 -15.48 -10.06
C GLY A 98 13.83 -14.77 -8.73
N ILE A 99 13.40 -13.52 -8.53
CA ILE A 99 13.58 -12.77 -7.27
C ILE A 99 12.23 -12.37 -6.68
N TRP A 100 11.93 -12.86 -5.48
CA TRP A 100 10.78 -12.49 -4.67
C TRP A 100 11.21 -11.71 -3.46
N VAL A 101 10.49 -10.64 -3.14
CA VAL A 101 10.77 -9.80 -1.97
C VAL A 101 9.53 -9.65 -1.11
N GLU A 102 9.77 -9.58 0.20
CA GLU A 102 8.73 -9.27 1.17
C GLU A 102 8.43 -7.77 1.15
N LYS A 103 7.14 -7.43 1.03
CA LYS A 103 6.66 -6.03 1.02
C LYS A 103 5.65 -5.74 2.13
N CYS A 104 5.13 -6.81 2.80
CA CYS A 104 4.08 -6.69 3.80
C CYS A 104 4.26 -7.77 4.87
N GLN A 105 3.95 -7.49 6.13
CA GLN A 105 3.95 -8.46 7.23
C GLN A 105 2.57 -8.99 7.61
N GLY A 106 1.52 -8.61 6.88
CA GLY A 106 0.16 -9.03 7.21
C GLY A 106 -0.31 -8.55 8.59
N CYS A 107 0.16 -7.41 9.05
CA CYS A 107 -0.09 -6.89 10.40
C CYS A 107 -1.49 -6.24 10.58
N GLY A 108 -2.34 -6.28 9.55
CA GLY A 108 -3.77 -5.99 9.62
C GLY A 108 -4.18 -4.52 9.71
N ASN A 109 -3.32 -3.60 10.12
CA ASN A 109 -3.61 -2.17 10.18
C ASN A 109 -2.57 -1.37 9.41
N CYS A 110 -2.91 -0.97 8.18
CA CYS A 110 -1.97 -0.35 7.25
C CYS A 110 -1.75 1.14 7.53
N VAL A 111 -0.48 1.53 7.68
CA VAL A 111 -0.04 2.93 7.85
C VAL A 111 0.53 3.53 6.56
N LEU A 112 0.36 2.88 5.42
CA LEU A 112 0.94 3.27 4.13
C LEU A 112 0.52 4.67 3.67
N HIS A 113 -0.66 5.13 4.07
CA HIS A 113 -1.15 6.48 3.78
C HIS A 113 -0.35 7.60 4.48
N LEU A 114 0.36 7.27 5.57
CA LEU A 114 1.24 8.17 6.30
C LEU A 114 2.66 8.20 5.73
N THR A 115 3.05 7.16 5.01
CA THR A 115 4.43 6.90 4.57
C THR A 115 4.61 6.88 3.05
N GLY A 116 3.69 7.52 2.33
CA GLY A 116 3.75 7.60 0.86
C GLY A 116 3.67 6.25 0.14
N GLY A 117 3.08 5.23 0.77
CA GLY A 117 2.93 3.88 0.21
C GLY A 117 4.07 2.92 0.54
N ILE A 118 5.05 3.31 1.36
CA ILE A 118 6.18 2.47 1.76
C ILE A 118 5.96 1.96 3.19
N CYS A 119 5.99 0.64 3.40
CA CYS A 119 5.75 0.05 4.71
C CYS A 119 6.97 0.18 5.63
N PRO A 120 6.91 0.93 6.74
CA PRO A 120 8.05 1.06 7.65
C PRO A 120 8.38 -0.26 8.36
N ILE A 121 7.37 -1.14 8.56
CA ILE A 121 7.57 -2.42 9.27
C ILE A 121 8.41 -3.39 8.44
N THR A 122 8.13 -3.50 7.14
CA THR A 122 8.85 -4.46 6.28
C THR A 122 10.10 -3.88 5.63
N ARG A 123 10.21 -2.55 5.50
CA ARG A 123 11.35 -1.90 4.85
C ARG A 123 12.42 -1.44 5.82
N CYS A 124 12.09 -1.28 7.10
CA CYS A 124 13.06 -0.98 8.14
C CYS A 124 13.50 -2.25 8.86
N SER A 125 14.79 -2.57 8.88
CA SER A 125 15.33 -3.75 9.58
C SER A 125 15.00 -3.78 11.09
N LYS A 126 14.63 -2.64 11.66
CA LYS A 126 14.22 -2.50 13.06
C LYS A 126 12.71 -2.35 13.23
N SER A 127 11.94 -2.35 12.13
CA SER A 127 10.48 -2.13 12.13
C SER A 127 10.03 -0.87 12.87
N ILE A 128 10.84 0.21 12.82
CA ILE A 128 10.55 1.48 13.51
C ILE A 128 9.40 2.19 12.80
N LEU A 129 8.41 2.65 13.57
CA LEU A 129 7.18 3.25 13.06
C LEU A 129 7.20 4.78 13.00
N ASN A 130 7.89 5.45 13.92
CA ASN A 130 7.79 6.90 14.14
C ASN A 130 9.06 7.65 13.68
N GLY A 131 9.48 7.44 12.45
CA GLY A 131 10.61 8.15 11.89
C GLY A 131 11.92 7.37 11.91
N PRO A 132 12.98 7.94 11.33
CA PRO A 132 14.28 7.28 11.22
C PRO A 132 14.97 7.11 12.57
N CYS A 133 15.75 6.02 12.70
CA CYS A 133 16.54 5.75 13.91
C CYS A 133 17.79 6.63 14.07
N GLY A 134 18.15 7.42 13.05
CA GLY A 134 19.37 8.21 13.04
C GLY A 134 20.67 7.47 12.70
N GLY A 135 20.60 6.13 12.54
CA GLY A 135 21.79 5.31 12.24
C GLY A 135 22.06 5.08 10.76
N SER A 136 21.19 5.54 9.88
CA SER A 136 21.41 5.40 8.43
C SER A 136 22.53 6.30 7.93
N SER A 137 23.27 5.84 6.94
CA SER A 137 24.33 6.60 6.28
C SER A 137 24.28 6.36 4.77
N GLY A 138 24.34 7.43 3.97
CA GLY A 138 24.30 7.33 2.51
C GLY A 138 23.07 6.59 1.96
N GLY A 139 21.92 6.69 2.64
CA GLY A 139 20.69 5.98 2.26
C GLY A 139 20.67 4.49 2.62
N LYS A 140 21.67 3.99 3.34
CA LYS A 140 21.82 2.60 3.75
C LYS A 140 21.50 2.37 5.22
N CYS A 141 21.07 1.16 5.54
CA CYS A 141 20.72 0.76 6.90
C CYS A 141 21.98 0.53 7.76
N GLU A 142 21.95 0.95 9.03
CA GLU A 142 23.07 0.68 9.95
C GLU A 142 23.24 -0.80 10.30
N ILE A 143 22.19 -1.61 10.14
CA ILE A 143 22.23 -3.05 10.44
C ILE A 143 22.95 -3.80 9.31
N ASP A 144 22.76 -3.37 8.05
CA ASP A 144 23.37 -3.98 6.89
C ASP A 144 23.54 -2.92 5.78
N PRO A 145 24.78 -2.61 5.37
CA PRO A 145 25.05 -1.60 4.36
C PRO A 145 24.60 -1.98 2.95
N GLU A 146 24.24 -3.23 2.69
CA GLU A 146 23.63 -3.65 1.42
C GLU A 146 22.13 -3.32 1.39
N VAL A 147 21.48 -3.14 2.55
CA VAL A 147 20.05 -2.85 2.65
C VAL A 147 19.80 -1.34 2.58
N ALA A 148 18.91 -0.91 1.70
CA ALA A 148 18.43 0.46 1.66
C ALA A 148 17.67 0.82 2.95
N CYS A 149 17.93 2.01 3.50
CA CYS A 149 17.23 2.49 4.69
C CYS A 149 15.74 2.73 4.38
N GLY A 150 14.85 2.00 5.04
CA GLY A 150 13.39 2.11 4.83
C GLY A 150 12.86 3.52 5.08
N TRP A 151 13.40 4.24 6.09
CA TRP A 151 12.98 5.61 6.39
C TRP A 151 13.55 6.64 5.42
N GLN A 152 14.76 6.43 4.86
CA GLN A 152 15.23 7.28 3.78
C GLN A 152 14.33 7.17 2.55
N LEU A 153 13.96 5.94 2.18
CA LEU A 153 13.01 5.72 1.08
C LEU A 153 11.66 6.39 1.32
N ILE A 154 11.17 6.41 2.57
CA ILE A 154 9.91 7.08 2.94
C ILE A 154 10.05 8.60 2.81
N ILE A 155 11.15 9.18 3.32
CA ILE A 155 11.43 10.61 3.24
C ILE A 155 11.50 11.06 1.78
N ASP A 156 12.31 10.39 0.96
CA ASP A 156 12.48 10.69 -0.45
C ASP A 156 11.13 10.60 -1.20
N ARG A 157 10.31 9.62 -0.83
CA ARG A 157 8.98 9.46 -1.40
C ARG A 157 8.01 10.57 -1.00
N LEU A 158 7.98 10.95 0.27
CA LEU A 158 7.13 12.03 0.77
C LEU A 158 7.56 13.38 0.18
N GLU A 159 8.86 13.62 0.03
CA GLU A 159 9.40 14.80 -0.64
C GLU A 159 8.94 14.87 -2.10
N ALA A 160 9.11 13.78 -2.85
CA ALA A 160 8.67 13.69 -4.24
C ALA A 160 7.16 13.88 -4.43
N LEU A 161 6.36 13.60 -3.40
CA LEU A 161 4.90 13.83 -3.39
C LEU A 161 4.51 15.21 -2.85
N GLY A 162 5.44 16.04 -2.37
CA GLY A 162 5.14 17.30 -1.70
C GLY A 162 4.39 17.12 -0.37
N LEU A 163 4.61 16.00 0.32
CA LEU A 163 3.90 15.60 1.55
C LEU A 163 4.84 15.44 2.74
N LEU A 164 6.05 16.06 2.69
CA LEU A 164 7.07 15.86 3.73
C LEU A 164 6.60 16.36 5.11
N GLU A 165 5.73 17.37 5.16
CA GLU A 165 5.14 17.89 6.41
C GLU A 165 4.33 16.84 7.18
N LYS A 166 3.85 15.79 6.55
CA LYS A 166 3.19 14.67 7.24
C LYS A 166 4.09 13.98 8.26
N MET A 167 5.41 14.09 8.11
CA MET A 167 6.37 13.56 9.08
C MET A 167 6.29 14.26 10.45
N TYR A 168 5.72 15.47 10.51
CA TYR A 168 5.57 16.26 11.73
C TYR A 168 4.19 16.10 12.39
N GLU A 169 3.27 15.40 11.73
CA GLU A 169 1.95 15.12 12.29
C GLU A 169 2.06 14.08 13.41
N VAL A 170 1.47 14.39 14.56
CA VAL A 170 1.37 13.43 15.67
C VAL A 170 0.13 12.57 15.48
N VAL A 171 0.34 11.30 15.18
CA VAL A 171 -0.73 10.31 15.05
C VAL A 171 -0.69 9.33 16.22
N ALA A 172 -1.74 9.30 17.02
CA ALA A 172 -1.82 8.40 18.16
C ALA A 172 -3.24 7.76 18.27
N PRO A 173 -3.33 6.42 18.37
CA PRO A 173 -2.23 5.47 18.19
C PRO A 173 -1.79 5.40 16.72
N TYR A 174 -0.50 5.35 16.49
CA TYR A 174 0.06 5.27 15.14
C TYR A 174 -0.39 4.00 14.41
N LYS A 175 -0.53 2.91 15.14
CA LYS A 175 -0.94 1.61 14.65
C LYS A 175 -1.73 0.83 15.71
N ASP A 176 -2.82 0.21 15.28
CA ASP A 176 -3.55 -0.78 16.08
C ASP A 176 -2.92 -2.18 15.91
N TRP A 177 -2.24 -2.64 16.96
CA TRP A 177 -1.60 -3.96 16.98
C TRP A 177 -2.56 -5.10 17.34
N THR A 178 -3.79 -4.82 17.77
CA THR A 178 -4.78 -5.87 18.07
C THR A 178 -5.19 -6.65 16.82
N THR A 179 -4.91 -6.10 15.64
CA THR A 179 -5.14 -6.74 14.34
C THR A 179 -3.97 -7.60 13.86
N SER A 180 -2.86 -7.65 14.60
CA SER A 180 -1.67 -8.40 14.21
C SER A 180 -1.88 -9.93 14.27
N ARG A 181 -0.95 -10.68 13.67
CA ARG A 181 -1.00 -12.16 13.60
C ARG A 181 -0.90 -12.85 14.95
N ASP A 182 -0.50 -12.15 15.99
CA ASP A 182 -0.38 -12.72 17.36
C ASP A 182 -1.73 -13.18 17.94
N GLY A 183 -2.85 -12.77 17.31
CA GLY A 183 -4.19 -13.29 17.60
C GLY A 183 -4.52 -14.67 17.00
N GLY A 184 -3.55 -15.33 16.36
CA GLY A 184 -3.71 -16.64 15.73
C GLY A 184 -4.15 -16.57 14.26
N PRO A 185 -4.38 -17.74 13.63
CA PRO A 185 -4.76 -17.80 12.22
C PRO A 185 -6.14 -17.17 12.00
N ARG A 186 -6.23 -16.24 11.06
CA ARG A 186 -7.49 -15.63 10.66
C ARG A 186 -8.17 -16.47 9.59
N LYS A 187 -9.49 -16.62 9.74
CA LYS A 187 -10.34 -17.25 8.75
C LYS A 187 -11.30 -16.21 8.19
N ILE A 188 -11.24 -16.01 6.87
CA ILE A 188 -12.21 -15.17 6.17
C ILE A 188 -13.20 -16.10 5.50
N VAL A 189 -14.50 -15.90 5.74
CA VAL A 189 -15.60 -16.64 5.10
C VAL A 189 -16.36 -15.67 4.21
N ARG A 190 -16.44 -15.99 2.95
CA ARG A 190 -17.24 -15.29 1.95
C ARG A 190 -18.51 -16.09 1.71
N GLU A 191 -19.59 -15.76 2.43
CA GLU A 191 -20.88 -16.47 2.30
C GLU A 191 -21.47 -16.36 0.89
N ASP A 192 -21.21 -15.24 0.20
CA ASP A 192 -21.61 -15.00 -1.20
C ASP A 192 -20.86 -15.87 -2.23
N MET A 193 -19.83 -16.59 -1.80
CA MET A 193 -19.02 -17.50 -2.62
C MET A 193 -19.14 -18.98 -2.18
N ARG A 194 -20.01 -19.26 -1.21
CA ARG A 194 -20.30 -20.64 -0.77
C ARG A 194 -21.52 -21.14 -1.54
N GLU A 195 -21.34 -22.21 -2.32
CA GLU A 195 -22.41 -23.01 -2.90
C GLU A 195 -23.03 -23.93 -1.87
#